data_19d80727d01ef569809c88f5f89b56a6
#
_entry.id   19d80727d01ef569809c88f5f89b56a6
#
_cell.length_a   1.000
_cell.length_b   1.000
_cell.length_c   1.000
_cell.angle_alpha   90.00
_cell.angle_beta   90.00
_cell.angle_gamma   90.00
#
_symmetry.space_group_name_H-M   'P 1'
#
loop_
_entity.id
_entity.type
_entity.pdbx_description
1 polymer ?
#
loop_
_entity_poly.entity_id
_entity_poly.type
_entity_poly.pdbx_seq_one_letter_code
_entity_poly.pdbx_strand_id
1 'polypeptide(L)'
;MLDWALWFAHNGWPIFPAHGIVDRSCTCRKGPECSSPGKHPDTRRGWKDASLDPRQIREWCAKNPHANIALACGNITVLDIDGEKGRQSLESLLDDDRAAYLRTTPRARTGGGGWHLFFQGVEVKNLVGMKPGLDIRSRGGHVILPPSMHISGKRYAFDRCPTKHKLQKFPKWLLKIAKDDKPRIQTVTLLSGEPVDIDSIPVIPEYRNNTLTSLCGKLFRRGRTVEEISATLMAINEARCKPPLDASDIEKIVWSVSRYH
;
A
#
# COMPACT_ATOMS: atom_id res chain seq x y z
N MET A 1 1.39 7.01 -22.80
CA MET A 1 0.56 6.58 -21.66
C MET A 1 -0.42 5.49 -22.07
N LEU A 2 -1.27 5.76 -23.07
CA LEU A 2 -2.30 4.80 -23.53
C LEU A 2 -1.73 3.44 -23.96
N ASP A 3 -0.66 3.41 -24.73
CA ASP A 3 -0.06 2.15 -25.23
C ASP A 3 0.40 1.25 -24.07
N TRP A 4 0.98 1.83 -23.03
CA TRP A 4 1.34 1.10 -21.82
C TRP A 4 0.12 0.59 -21.07
N ALA A 5 -0.92 1.42 -20.93
CA ALA A 5 -2.17 1.02 -20.27
C ALA A 5 -2.83 -0.19 -20.98
N LEU A 6 -2.89 -0.13 -22.32
CA LEU A 6 -3.40 -1.24 -23.14
C LEU A 6 -2.52 -2.47 -23.07
N TRP A 7 -1.18 -2.29 -23.04
CA TRP A 7 -0.26 -3.41 -22.88
C TRP A 7 -0.45 -4.11 -21.53
N PHE A 8 -0.58 -3.35 -20.44
CA PHE A 8 -0.85 -3.91 -19.11
C PHE A 8 -2.13 -4.74 -19.11
N ALA A 9 -3.23 -4.20 -19.63
CA ALA A 9 -4.50 -4.89 -19.68
C ALA A 9 -4.44 -6.18 -20.52
N HIS A 10 -3.82 -6.11 -21.71
CA HIS A 10 -3.65 -7.27 -22.59
C HIS A 10 -2.85 -8.40 -21.92
N ASN A 11 -1.91 -8.05 -21.05
CA ASN A 11 -1.08 -9.02 -20.32
C ASN A 11 -1.65 -9.37 -18.93
N GLY A 12 -2.93 -9.11 -18.67
CA GLY A 12 -3.62 -9.51 -17.45
C GLY A 12 -3.26 -8.70 -16.20
N TRP A 13 -2.75 -7.47 -16.37
CA TRP A 13 -2.50 -6.52 -15.30
C TRP A 13 -3.72 -5.62 -15.15
N PRO A 14 -4.59 -5.83 -14.15
CA PRO A 14 -5.78 -5.00 -13.99
C PRO A 14 -5.38 -3.60 -13.53
N ILE A 15 -5.71 -2.60 -14.33
CA ILE A 15 -5.32 -1.21 -14.09
C ILE A 15 -6.52 -0.29 -13.86
N PHE A 16 -6.26 0.84 -13.25
CA PHE A 16 -7.20 1.94 -13.09
C PHE A 16 -6.46 3.29 -13.09
N PRO A 17 -7.14 4.41 -13.43
CA PRO A 17 -6.53 5.73 -13.35
C PRO A 17 -6.35 6.16 -11.90
N ALA A 18 -5.18 6.70 -11.60
CA ALA A 18 -4.90 7.46 -10.40
C ALA A 18 -4.75 8.94 -10.77
N HIS A 19 -4.99 9.83 -9.83
CA HIS A 19 -4.69 11.25 -10.06
C HIS A 19 -3.25 11.44 -10.52
N GLY A 20 -3.06 12.33 -11.49
CA GLY A 20 -1.74 12.62 -12.04
C GLY A 20 -1.04 13.76 -11.32
N ILE A 21 0.12 14.14 -11.87
CA ILE A 21 0.89 15.29 -11.43
C ILE A 21 1.05 16.25 -12.61
N VAL A 22 0.62 17.48 -12.44
CA VAL A 22 0.81 18.60 -13.38
C VAL A 22 1.40 19.76 -12.57
N ASP A 23 2.43 20.38 -13.08
CA ASP A 23 3.12 21.52 -12.45
C ASP A 23 3.45 21.28 -10.96
N ARG A 24 3.98 20.10 -10.67
CA ARG A 24 4.31 19.64 -9.31
C ARG A 24 3.11 19.65 -8.33
N SER A 25 1.91 19.57 -8.85
CA SER A 25 0.68 19.51 -8.05
C SER A 25 -0.15 18.29 -8.43
N CYS A 26 -0.88 17.74 -7.47
CA CYS A 26 -1.82 16.66 -7.73
C CYS A 26 -3.03 17.18 -8.50
N THR A 27 -3.52 16.42 -9.49
CA THR A 27 -4.73 16.78 -10.26
C THR A 27 -6.04 16.63 -9.48
N CYS A 28 -6.01 16.19 -8.22
CA CYS A 28 -7.20 16.12 -7.38
C CYS A 28 -7.59 17.53 -6.85
N ARG A 29 -8.78 17.62 -6.26
CA ARG A 29 -9.30 18.90 -5.72
C ARG A 29 -8.40 19.56 -4.67
N LYS A 30 -7.55 18.78 -3.97
CA LYS A 30 -6.62 19.30 -2.96
C LYS A 30 -5.35 19.92 -3.56
N GLY A 31 -5.07 19.63 -4.84
CA GLY A 31 -3.91 20.18 -5.52
C GLY A 31 -2.61 19.99 -4.74
N PRO A 32 -1.91 21.11 -4.40
CA PRO A 32 -0.67 21.08 -3.64
C PRO A 32 -0.79 20.50 -2.23
N GLU A 33 -1.96 20.59 -1.61
CA GLU A 33 -2.23 20.10 -0.23
C GLU A 33 -2.58 18.60 -0.19
N CYS A 34 -2.46 17.90 -1.31
CA CYS A 34 -2.76 16.49 -1.37
C CYS A 34 -1.75 15.67 -0.56
N SER A 35 -2.21 14.88 0.40
CA SER A 35 -1.37 14.02 1.24
C SER A 35 -0.75 12.82 0.51
N SER A 36 -1.27 12.47 -0.68
CA SER A 36 -0.81 11.33 -1.48
C SER A 36 -0.78 11.70 -2.97
N PRO A 37 -0.03 12.75 -3.35
CA PRO A 37 -0.09 13.31 -4.71
C PRO A 37 0.33 12.29 -5.76
N GLY A 38 -0.52 12.14 -6.78
CA GLY A 38 -0.27 11.23 -7.90
C GLY A 38 -0.39 9.74 -7.60
N LYS A 39 -0.81 9.35 -6.38
CA LYS A 39 -0.82 7.95 -5.93
C LYS A 39 -2.21 7.42 -5.58
N HIS A 40 -3.20 8.27 -5.41
CA HIS A 40 -4.54 7.85 -5.03
C HIS A 40 -5.48 7.73 -6.23
N PRO A 41 -6.50 6.83 -6.15
CA PRO A 41 -7.40 6.54 -7.26
C PRO A 41 -8.17 7.77 -7.77
N ASP A 42 -8.35 7.85 -9.10
CA ASP A 42 -9.25 8.78 -9.80
C ASP A 42 -10.51 8.02 -10.28
N THR A 43 -11.00 7.10 -9.47
CA THR A 43 -12.20 6.29 -9.70
C THR A 43 -13.07 6.28 -8.46
N ARG A 44 -14.38 5.99 -8.63
CA ARG A 44 -15.36 6.05 -7.55
C ARG A 44 -15.11 5.01 -6.45
N ARG A 45 -14.73 3.77 -6.82
CA ARG A 45 -14.54 2.64 -5.90
C ARG A 45 -13.06 2.27 -5.73
N GLY A 46 -12.14 3.15 -6.14
CA GLY A 46 -10.71 2.93 -6.04
C GLY A 46 -10.24 1.74 -6.88
N TRP A 47 -9.37 0.91 -6.32
CA TRP A 47 -8.82 -0.28 -6.98
C TRP A 47 -9.88 -1.31 -7.42
N LYS A 48 -11.10 -1.26 -6.85
CA LYS A 48 -12.22 -2.13 -7.23
C LYS A 48 -12.77 -1.84 -8.62
N ASP A 49 -12.46 -0.68 -9.18
CA ASP A 49 -12.83 -0.30 -10.56
C ASP A 49 -11.78 -0.73 -11.58
N ALA A 50 -10.69 -1.40 -11.16
CA ALA A 50 -9.65 -1.85 -12.06
C ALA A 50 -10.21 -2.74 -13.18
N SER A 51 -9.70 -2.54 -14.39
CA SER A 51 -10.22 -3.18 -15.60
C SER A 51 -9.10 -3.73 -16.47
N LEU A 52 -9.46 -4.75 -17.25
CA LEU A 52 -8.69 -5.27 -18.38
C LEU A 52 -9.35 -4.89 -19.72
N ASP A 53 -10.52 -4.22 -19.70
CA ASP A 53 -11.26 -3.85 -20.92
C ASP A 53 -10.58 -2.67 -21.64
N PRO A 54 -10.08 -2.88 -22.89
CA PRO A 54 -9.43 -1.82 -23.66
C PRO A 54 -10.34 -0.61 -23.95
N ARG A 55 -11.67 -0.80 -24.01
CA ARG A 55 -12.64 0.30 -24.25
C ARG A 55 -12.66 1.22 -23.04
N GLN A 56 -12.85 0.64 -21.87
CA GLN A 56 -12.85 1.39 -20.61
C GLN A 56 -11.53 2.16 -20.39
N ILE A 57 -10.41 1.53 -20.72
CA ILE A 57 -9.08 2.14 -20.59
C ILE A 57 -8.92 3.34 -21.53
N ARG A 58 -9.39 3.23 -22.78
CA ARG A 58 -9.38 4.35 -23.75
C ARG A 58 -10.25 5.52 -23.27
N GLU A 59 -11.42 5.24 -22.71
CA GLU A 59 -12.30 6.24 -22.14
C GLU A 59 -11.62 6.99 -20.98
N TRP A 60 -10.96 6.28 -20.07
CA TRP A 60 -10.22 6.90 -18.97
C TRP A 60 -9.10 7.80 -19.47
N CYS A 61 -8.29 7.30 -20.41
CA CYS A 61 -7.18 8.08 -20.97
C CYS A 61 -7.65 9.31 -21.74
N ALA A 62 -8.78 9.22 -22.45
CA ALA A 62 -9.37 10.35 -23.16
C ALA A 62 -9.93 11.40 -22.19
N LYS A 63 -10.61 10.95 -21.11
CA LYS A 63 -11.20 11.83 -20.09
C LYS A 63 -10.14 12.55 -19.26
N ASN A 64 -9.04 11.88 -18.92
CA ASN A 64 -7.97 12.43 -18.11
C ASN A 64 -6.59 12.06 -18.69
N PRO A 65 -6.07 12.83 -19.66
CA PRO A 65 -4.78 12.57 -20.31
C PRO A 65 -3.59 12.64 -19.35
N HIS A 66 -3.73 13.32 -18.21
CA HIS A 66 -2.70 13.47 -17.19
C HIS A 66 -2.77 12.42 -16.08
N ALA A 67 -3.75 11.50 -16.13
CA ALA A 67 -3.86 10.47 -15.12
C ALA A 67 -2.62 9.58 -15.08
N ASN A 68 -2.20 9.20 -13.87
CA ASN A 68 -1.27 8.11 -13.65
C ASN A 68 -1.95 6.75 -13.83
N ILE A 69 -1.18 5.72 -14.14
CA ILE A 69 -1.65 4.34 -14.23
C ILE A 69 -1.38 3.65 -12.90
N ALA A 70 -2.41 3.09 -12.27
CA ALA A 70 -2.29 2.26 -11.09
C ALA A 70 -2.62 0.79 -11.40
N LEU A 71 -1.84 -0.13 -10.85
CA LEU A 71 -2.10 -1.57 -10.85
C LEU A 71 -2.92 -1.95 -9.62
N ALA A 72 -4.07 -2.58 -9.79
CA ALA A 72 -4.74 -3.26 -8.69
C ALA A 72 -4.03 -4.60 -8.43
N CYS A 73 -3.36 -4.70 -7.29
CA CYS A 73 -2.61 -5.90 -6.94
C CYS A 73 -3.53 -7.08 -6.58
N GLY A 74 -3.02 -8.29 -6.79
CA GLY A 74 -3.74 -9.56 -6.59
C GLY A 74 -3.25 -10.60 -7.58
N ASN A 75 -3.58 -10.45 -8.86
CA ASN A 75 -3.01 -11.28 -9.94
C ASN A 75 -1.49 -11.06 -10.08
N ILE A 76 -1.04 -9.91 -9.61
CA ILE A 76 0.37 -9.56 -9.51
C ILE A 76 0.61 -9.09 -8.08
N THR A 77 1.63 -9.64 -7.45
CA THR A 77 2.13 -9.22 -6.15
C THR A 77 3.37 -8.38 -6.35
N VAL A 78 3.46 -7.26 -5.62
CA VAL A 78 4.59 -6.34 -5.72
C VAL A 78 5.31 -6.26 -4.39
N LEU A 79 6.64 -6.40 -4.41
CA LEU A 79 7.49 -5.98 -3.32
C LEU A 79 7.82 -4.51 -3.56
N ASP A 80 7.30 -3.67 -2.68
CA ASP A 80 7.45 -2.22 -2.71
C ASP A 80 8.56 -1.83 -1.72
N ILE A 81 9.60 -1.19 -2.24
CA ILE A 81 10.84 -0.85 -1.52
C ILE A 81 10.95 0.66 -1.50
N ASP A 82 10.60 1.30 -0.38
CA ASP A 82 10.55 2.75 -0.24
C ASP A 82 11.90 3.33 0.21
N GLY A 83 12.56 4.02 -0.73
CA GLY A 83 13.76 4.79 -0.48
C GLY A 83 14.90 4.00 0.17
N GLU A 84 15.72 4.71 0.93
CA GLU A 84 16.91 4.15 1.59
C GLU A 84 16.57 3.16 2.71
N LYS A 85 15.53 3.45 3.52
CA LYS A 85 15.10 2.55 4.60
C LYS A 85 14.65 1.20 4.07
N GLY A 86 13.85 1.20 2.99
CA GLY A 86 13.40 -0.03 2.35
C GLY A 86 14.55 -0.82 1.75
N ARG A 87 15.55 -0.14 1.17
CA ARG A 87 16.76 -0.76 0.65
C ARG A 87 17.56 -1.47 1.77
N GLN A 88 17.81 -0.79 2.87
CA GLN A 88 18.52 -1.36 4.04
C GLN A 88 17.75 -2.53 4.65
N SER A 89 16.43 -2.40 4.79
CA SER A 89 15.57 -3.49 5.26
C SER A 89 15.66 -4.72 4.36
N LEU A 90 15.64 -4.53 3.04
CA LEU A 90 15.77 -5.63 2.10
C LEU A 90 17.16 -6.26 2.17
N GLU A 91 18.22 -5.46 2.17
CA GLU A 91 19.60 -5.92 2.25
C GLU A 91 19.86 -6.80 3.49
N SER A 92 19.26 -6.43 4.63
CA SER A 92 19.36 -7.24 5.86
C SER A 92 18.74 -8.65 5.75
N LEU A 93 17.94 -8.90 4.72
CA LEU A 93 17.25 -10.16 4.46
C LEU A 93 17.90 -10.99 3.35
N LEU A 94 18.86 -10.41 2.62
CA LEU A 94 19.45 -11.02 1.43
C LEU A 94 20.72 -11.80 1.78
N ASP A 95 20.83 -12.95 1.18
CA ASP A 95 22.03 -13.66 0.81
C ASP A 95 22.22 -13.56 -0.72
N ASP A 96 23.31 -14.12 -1.24
CA ASP A 96 23.63 -14.04 -2.67
C ASP A 96 22.55 -14.69 -3.56
N ASP A 97 22.00 -15.81 -3.13
CA ASP A 97 20.96 -16.54 -3.88
C ASP A 97 19.65 -15.77 -3.93
N ARG A 98 19.22 -15.21 -2.79
CA ARG A 98 18.03 -14.36 -2.71
C ARG A 98 18.18 -13.09 -3.54
N ALA A 99 19.34 -12.45 -3.45
CA ALA A 99 19.65 -11.27 -4.24
C ALA A 99 19.67 -11.59 -5.74
N ALA A 100 20.28 -12.71 -6.15
CA ALA A 100 20.28 -13.17 -7.52
C ALA A 100 18.84 -13.44 -8.02
N TYR A 101 18.01 -14.12 -7.21
CA TYR A 101 16.61 -14.38 -7.55
C TYR A 101 15.80 -13.10 -7.76
N LEU A 102 15.88 -12.14 -6.84
CA LEU A 102 15.14 -10.87 -6.96
C LEU A 102 15.54 -10.05 -8.19
N ARG A 103 16.78 -10.21 -8.66
CA ARG A 103 17.25 -9.56 -9.90
C ARG A 103 16.62 -10.14 -11.18
N THR A 104 16.00 -11.32 -11.14
CA THR A 104 15.42 -11.97 -12.33
C THR A 104 14.02 -11.48 -12.68
N THR A 105 13.24 -10.96 -11.74
CA THR A 105 11.87 -10.51 -11.97
C THR A 105 11.82 -9.10 -12.57
N PRO A 106 10.76 -8.73 -13.31
CA PRO A 106 10.54 -7.36 -13.74
C PRO A 106 10.56 -6.38 -12.56
N ARG A 107 11.16 -5.22 -12.77
CA ARG A 107 11.25 -4.17 -11.75
C ARG A 107 11.21 -2.77 -12.33
N ALA A 108 10.70 -1.84 -11.57
CA ALA A 108 10.64 -0.43 -11.91
C ALA A 108 11.21 0.44 -10.78
N ARG A 109 11.89 1.52 -11.16
CA ARG A 109 12.22 2.60 -10.23
C ARG A 109 10.98 3.45 -10.00
N THR A 110 10.73 3.79 -8.74
CA THR A 110 9.72 4.77 -8.39
C THR A 110 10.27 6.19 -8.53
N GLY A 111 9.40 7.15 -8.80
CA GLY A 111 9.82 8.56 -8.85
C GLY A 111 10.30 9.09 -7.49
N GLY A 112 10.00 8.42 -6.39
CA GLY A 112 10.49 8.70 -5.04
C GLY A 112 11.86 8.13 -4.72
N GLY A 113 12.49 7.39 -5.65
CA GLY A 113 13.82 6.79 -5.45
C GLY A 113 13.80 5.37 -4.88
N GLY A 114 12.62 4.76 -4.78
CA GLY A 114 12.44 3.36 -4.40
C GLY A 114 12.31 2.42 -5.59
N TRP A 115 11.82 1.20 -5.33
CA TRP A 115 11.66 0.16 -6.32
C TRP A 115 10.35 -0.60 -6.15
N HIS A 116 9.74 -0.99 -7.26
CA HIS A 116 8.70 -2.00 -7.33
C HIS A 116 9.27 -3.25 -8.03
N LEU A 117 9.25 -4.41 -7.37
CA LEU A 117 9.57 -5.71 -7.96
C LEU A 117 8.26 -6.47 -8.16
N PHE A 118 8.00 -6.89 -9.40
CA PHE A 118 6.73 -7.51 -9.81
C PHE A 118 6.85 -9.03 -9.87
N PHE A 119 5.90 -9.73 -9.26
CA PHE A 119 5.85 -11.19 -9.18
C PHE A 119 4.48 -11.72 -9.59
N GLN A 120 4.41 -13.01 -9.91
CA GLN A 120 3.14 -13.70 -10.03
C GLN A 120 2.34 -13.56 -8.74
N GLY A 121 1.03 -13.39 -8.87
CA GLY A 121 0.15 -13.22 -7.71
C GLY A 121 0.18 -14.42 -6.78
N VAL A 122 0.07 -14.13 -5.50
CA VAL A 122 -0.04 -15.12 -4.43
C VAL A 122 -1.22 -14.76 -3.52
N GLU A 123 -1.81 -15.77 -2.90
CA GLU A 123 -2.90 -15.57 -1.95
C GLU A 123 -2.38 -15.05 -0.59
N VAL A 124 -2.00 -13.80 -0.59
CA VAL A 124 -1.65 -13.07 0.64
C VAL A 124 -2.44 -11.77 0.68
N LYS A 125 -2.72 -11.32 1.89
CA LYS A 125 -3.28 -9.97 2.08
C LYS A 125 -2.22 -8.92 1.79
N ASN A 126 -2.68 -7.74 1.35
CA ASN A 126 -1.82 -6.56 1.30
C ASN A 126 -1.19 -6.32 2.68
N LEU A 127 0.13 -6.26 2.74
CA LEU A 127 0.88 -6.10 3.96
C LEU A 127 1.76 -4.85 3.83
N VAL A 128 1.32 -3.79 4.49
CA VAL A 128 2.08 -2.55 4.63
C VAL A 128 2.91 -2.66 5.89
N GLY A 129 4.18 -2.30 5.79
CA GLY A 129 5.07 -2.33 6.94
C GLY A 129 5.53 -3.73 7.32
N MET A 130 5.92 -4.53 6.35
CA MET A 130 6.60 -5.80 6.64
C MET A 130 7.91 -5.56 7.39
N LYS A 131 8.66 -4.57 6.94
CA LYS A 131 9.82 -3.96 7.60
C LYS A 131 9.86 -2.47 7.25
N PRO A 132 10.68 -1.64 7.92
CA PRO A 132 10.80 -0.22 7.59
C PRO A 132 11.01 0.03 6.10
N GLY A 133 10.04 0.68 5.44
CA GLY A 133 10.09 0.98 4.01
C GLY A 133 9.97 -0.24 3.08
N LEU A 134 9.52 -1.40 3.57
CA LEU A 134 9.36 -2.62 2.79
C LEU A 134 7.94 -3.17 2.93
N ASP A 135 7.17 -3.14 1.84
CA ASP A 135 5.77 -3.53 1.78
C ASP A 135 5.54 -4.68 0.79
N ILE A 136 4.57 -5.52 1.08
CA ILE A 136 4.00 -6.46 0.11
C ILE A 136 2.65 -5.92 -0.34
N ARG A 137 2.58 -5.46 -1.58
CA ARG A 137 1.33 -5.03 -2.22
C ARG A 137 0.70 -6.22 -2.93
N SER A 138 -0.45 -6.64 -2.42
CA SER A 138 -1.23 -7.75 -2.95
C SER A 138 -2.72 -7.42 -2.94
N ARG A 139 -3.62 -8.40 -2.91
CA ARG A 139 -5.07 -8.18 -2.98
C ARG A 139 -5.54 -7.10 -1.99
N GLY A 140 -6.16 -6.05 -2.51
CA GLY A 140 -6.61 -4.88 -1.75
C GLY A 140 -5.62 -3.72 -1.75
N GLY A 141 -4.40 -3.92 -2.25
CA GLY A 141 -3.41 -2.88 -2.47
C GLY A 141 -3.31 -2.47 -3.93
N HIS A 142 -2.55 -1.40 -4.16
CA HIS A 142 -2.20 -0.94 -5.51
C HIS A 142 -0.82 -0.29 -5.51
N VAL A 143 -0.22 -0.19 -6.69
CA VAL A 143 1.02 0.55 -6.95
C VAL A 143 0.88 1.38 -8.22
N ILE A 144 1.65 2.45 -8.30
CA ILE A 144 1.73 3.26 -9.52
C ILE A 144 2.72 2.61 -10.49
N LEU A 145 2.32 2.51 -11.76
CA LEU A 145 3.09 1.89 -12.84
C LEU A 145 3.82 2.92 -13.71
N PRO A 146 4.96 2.55 -14.32
CA PRO A 146 5.53 3.31 -15.42
C PRO A 146 4.53 3.49 -16.59
N PRO A 147 4.58 4.62 -17.31
CA PRO A 147 5.49 5.76 -17.20
C PRO A 147 4.91 6.92 -16.40
N SER A 148 4.14 6.66 -15.36
CA SER A 148 3.46 7.65 -14.52
C SER A 148 4.42 8.70 -13.94
N MET A 149 3.88 9.87 -13.57
CA MET A 149 4.62 10.97 -12.99
C MET A 149 4.54 10.97 -11.46
N HIS A 150 5.67 11.18 -10.80
CA HIS A 150 5.74 11.37 -9.36
C HIS A 150 5.83 12.86 -9.00
N ILE A 151 5.44 13.23 -7.79
CA ILE A 151 5.48 14.62 -7.29
C ILE A 151 6.90 15.23 -7.29
N SER A 152 7.93 14.40 -7.22
CA SER A 152 9.33 14.84 -7.35
C SER A 152 9.72 15.35 -8.75
N GLY A 153 8.81 15.26 -9.73
CA GLY A 153 9.08 15.55 -11.13
C GLY A 153 9.75 14.40 -11.90
N LYS A 154 10.05 13.28 -11.24
CA LYS A 154 10.61 12.08 -11.88
C LYS A 154 9.50 11.13 -12.29
N ARG A 155 9.72 10.36 -13.36
CA ARG A 155 8.81 9.31 -13.80
C ARG A 155 9.12 7.98 -13.12
N TYR A 156 8.08 7.17 -12.95
CA TYR A 156 8.25 5.73 -12.78
C TYR A 156 8.81 5.16 -14.07
N ALA A 157 9.84 4.33 -13.99
CA ALA A 157 10.51 3.78 -15.16
C ALA A 157 10.91 2.31 -14.93
N PHE A 158 10.65 1.46 -15.93
CA PHE A 158 11.17 0.08 -15.88
C PHE A 158 12.69 0.08 -16.04
N ASP A 159 13.36 -0.59 -15.11
CA ASP A 159 14.77 -0.98 -15.22
C ASP A 159 14.87 -2.37 -15.86
N ARG A 160 13.96 -3.26 -15.47
CA ARG A 160 13.76 -4.58 -16.07
C ARG A 160 12.31 -4.71 -16.55
N CYS A 161 12.13 -4.55 -17.87
CA CYS A 161 10.81 -4.40 -18.46
C CYS A 161 10.06 -5.74 -18.54
N PRO A 162 8.76 -5.80 -18.17
CA PRO A 162 7.96 -7.02 -18.26
C PRO A 162 7.68 -7.47 -19.71
N THR A 163 7.90 -6.61 -20.71
CA THR A 163 7.81 -6.99 -22.13
C THR A 163 8.91 -7.95 -22.55
N LYS A 164 10.04 -7.98 -21.85
CA LYS A 164 11.23 -8.79 -22.13
C LYS A 164 11.51 -9.84 -21.06
N HIS A 165 10.89 -9.73 -19.88
CA HIS A 165 11.18 -10.55 -18.72
C HIS A 165 9.90 -11.03 -18.06
N LYS A 166 9.79 -12.33 -17.85
CA LYS A 166 8.61 -12.95 -17.21
C LYS A 166 8.58 -12.69 -15.72
N LEU A 167 7.37 -12.53 -15.17
CA LEU A 167 7.15 -12.51 -13.75
C LEU A 167 7.64 -13.80 -13.10
N GLN A 168 8.47 -13.68 -12.08
CA GLN A 168 8.88 -14.80 -11.25
C GLN A 168 7.80 -15.12 -10.20
N LYS A 169 7.87 -16.31 -9.60
CA LYS A 169 7.02 -16.64 -8.43
C LYS A 169 7.39 -15.74 -7.26
N PHE A 170 6.42 -15.37 -6.44
CA PHE A 170 6.75 -14.61 -5.23
C PHE A 170 7.56 -15.49 -4.26
N PRO A 171 8.69 -14.98 -3.70
CA PRO A 171 9.59 -15.79 -2.88
C PRO A 171 8.93 -16.30 -1.58
N LYS A 172 8.97 -17.61 -1.35
CA LYS A 172 8.38 -18.21 -0.14
C LYS A 172 9.02 -17.69 1.16
N TRP A 173 10.30 -17.37 1.14
CA TRP A 173 11.01 -16.83 2.31
C TRP A 173 10.50 -15.44 2.71
N LEU A 174 10.16 -14.57 1.74
CA LEU A 174 9.49 -13.28 2.04
C LEU A 174 8.12 -13.50 2.70
N LEU A 175 7.35 -14.48 2.23
CA LEU A 175 6.06 -14.83 2.84
C LEU A 175 6.23 -15.34 4.27
N LYS A 176 7.28 -16.11 4.54
CA LYS A 176 7.60 -16.59 5.89
C LYS A 176 7.91 -15.42 6.80
N ILE A 177 8.84 -14.54 6.40
CA ILE A 177 9.18 -13.33 7.14
C ILE A 177 7.94 -12.47 7.41
N ALA A 178 7.11 -12.24 6.38
CA ALA A 178 5.88 -11.47 6.52
C ALA A 178 4.88 -12.05 7.55
N LYS A 179 4.92 -13.37 7.76
CA LYS A 179 4.10 -14.04 8.77
C LYS A 179 4.73 -14.00 10.16
N ASP A 180 6.05 -14.15 10.23
CA ASP A 180 6.79 -14.23 11.49
C ASP A 180 7.02 -12.85 12.11
N ASP A 181 7.19 -11.82 11.28
CA ASP A 181 7.52 -10.45 11.68
C ASP A 181 6.26 -9.57 11.95
N LYS A 182 5.08 -10.15 11.89
CA LYS A 182 3.94 -9.47 12.50
C LYS A 182 4.29 -9.30 13.96
N PRO A 183 4.29 -8.04 14.48
CA PRO A 183 4.22 -7.89 15.92
C PRO A 183 3.02 -8.74 16.31
N ARG A 184 3.25 -9.86 16.97
CA ARG A 184 2.22 -10.54 17.73
C ARG A 184 1.80 -9.47 18.74
N ILE A 185 0.83 -8.65 18.36
CA ILE A 185 -0.08 -8.12 19.35
C ILE A 185 -0.65 -9.44 19.88
N GLN A 186 -0.01 -9.95 20.92
CA GLN A 186 -0.60 -11.01 21.73
C GLN A 186 -2.02 -10.53 21.87
N THR A 187 -2.97 -11.37 21.49
CA THR A 187 -4.36 -11.04 21.49
C THR A 187 -4.62 -10.52 22.88
N VAL A 188 -4.54 -9.20 23.03
CA VAL A 188 -4.92 -8.55 24.28
C VAL A 188 -6.36 -9.03 24.40
N THR A 189 -6.62 -9.76 25.47
CA THR A 189 -7.86 -10.44 25.70
C THR A 189 -8.95 -9.40 25.93
N LEU A 190 -9.35 -8.74 24.86
CA LEU A 190 -10.54 -7.91 24.77
C LEU A 190 -11.80 -8.81 24.72
N LEU A 191 -11.71 -10.02 25.28
CA LEU A 191 -12.78 -11.04 25.20
C LEU A 191 -13.84 -10.90 26.28
N SER A 192 -13.65 -10.03 27.28
CA SER A 192 -14.49 -10.05 28.46
C SER A 192 -15.40 -8.83 28.65
N GLY A 193 -15.43 -7.86 27.76
CA GLY A 193 -16.20 -6.62 28.03
C GLY A 193 -15.55 -5.69 29.07
N GLU A 194 -14.40 -6.08 29.61
CA GLU A 194 -13.64 -5.29 30.55
C GLU A 194 -12.86 -4.13 29.88
N PRO A 195 -12.53 -3.08 30.60
CA PRO A 195 -11.75 -1.96 30.05
C PRO A 195 -10.44 -2.47 29.48
N VAL A 196 -10.05 -1.90 28.33
CA VAL A 196 -8.77 -2.22 27.67
C VAL A 196 -7.64 -1.81 28.60
N ASP A 197 -6.87 -2.76 29.10
CA ASP A 197 -5.65 -2.47 29.82
C ASP A 197 -4.60 -1.94 28.85
N ILE A 198 -4.46 -0.62 28.80
CA ILE A 198 -3.54 0.08 27.90
C ILE A 198 -2.09 -0.29 28.22
N ASP A 199 -1.79 -0.61 29.49
CA ASP A 199 -0.44 -0.97 29.92
C ASP A 199 0.01 -2.34 29.43
N SER A 200 -0.92 -3.22 29.13
CA SER A 200 -0.62 -4.51 28.49
C SER A 200 -0.29 -4.41 27.00
N ILE A 201 -0.54 -3.27 26.35
CA ILE A 201 -0.27 -3.06 24.93
C ILE A 201 1.22 -2.72 24.76
N PRO A 202 1.98 -3.45 23.89
CA PRO A 202 3.37 -3.12 23.60
C PRO A 202 3.52 -1.71 23.03
N VAL A 203 4.67 -1.09 23.24
CA VAL A 203 5.02 0.19 22.60
C VAL A 203 4.98 0.00 21.08
N ILE A 204 4.37 0.94 20.35
CA ILE A 204 4.16 0.92 18.90
C ILE A 204 5.06 1.99 18.27
N PRO A 205 6.32 1.67 17.94
CA PRO A 205 7.26 2.67 17.38
C PRO A 205 6.99 2.94 15.90
N GLU A 206 6.51 1.93 15.16
CA GLU A 206 6.26 1.99 13.73
C GLU A 206 4.88 1.42 13.39
N TYR A 207 4.38 1.70 12.16
CA TYR A 207 3.08 1.20 11.67
C TYR A 207 1.87 1.57 12.52
N ARG A 208 1.98 2.66 13.28
CA ARG A 208 0.97 3.17 14.23
C ARG A 208 -0.42 3.24 13.61
N ASN A 209 -0.53 3.82 12.40
CA ASN A 209 -1.79 3.93 11.68
C ASN A 209 -2.40 2.54 11.40
N ASN A 210 -1.62 1.59 10.88
CA ASN A 210 -2.10 0.24 10.58
C ASN A 210 -2.50 -0.52 11.84
N THR A 211 -1.74 -0.38 12.91
CA THR A 211 -2.01 -1.02 14.20
C THR A 211 -3.31 -0.48 14.79
N LEU A 212 -3.47 0.84 14.82
CA LEU A 212 -4.68 1.48 15.35
C LEU A 212 -5.90 1.19 14.46
N THR A 213 -5.76 1.16 13.14
CA THR A 213 -6.83 0.73 12.21
C THR A 213 -7.27 -0.70 12.48
N SER A 214 -6.32 -1.62 12.74
CA SER A 214 -6.63 -3.02 13.07
C SER A 214 -7.36 -3.14 14.41
N LEU A 215 -6.95 -2.37 15.42
CA LEU A 215 -7.61 -2.29 16.73
C LEU A 215 -9.03 -1.72 16.59
N CYS A 216 -9.18 -0.63 15.84
CA CYS A 216 -10.47 -0.01 15.53
C CYS A 216 -11.47 -1.04 15.00
N GLY A 217 -11.11 -1.79 13.95
CA GLY A 217 -11.97 -2.83 13.38
C GLY A 217 -12.28 -3.98 14.35
N LYS A 218 -11.39 -4.30 15.29
CA LYS A 218 -11.67 -5.29 16.35
C LYS A 218 -12.69 -4.77 17.35
N LEU A 219 -12.61 -3.50 17.74
CA LEU A 219 -13.54 -2.87 18.68
C LEU A 219 -14.95 -2.76 18.09
N PHE A 220 -15.09 -2.36 16.81
CA PHE A 220 -16.37 -2.36 16.10
C PHE A 220 -17.01 -3.76 16.08
N ARG A 221 -16.27 -4.80 15.73
CA ARG A 221 -16.78 -6.18 15.73
C ARG A 221 -17.24 -6.69 17.11
N ARG A 222 -16.87 -5.99 18.18
CA ARG A 222 -17.29 -6.25 19.56
C ARG A 222 -18.46 -5.37 20.02
N GLY A 223 -19.05 -4.63 19.09
CA GLY A 223 -20.22 -3.79 19.37
C GLY A 223 -19.90 -2.51 20.18
N ARG A 224 -18.63 -2.06 20.20
CA ARG A 224 -18.30 -0.78 20.84
C ARG A 224 -18.78 0.38 19.99
N THR A 225 -19.20 1.46 20.67
CA THR A 225 -19.65 2.68 19.98
C THR A 225 -18.47 3.47 19.37
N VAL A 226 -18.77 4.37 18.44
CA VAL A 226 -17.78 5.24 17.80
C VAL A 226 -17.03 6.06 18.83
N GLU A 227 -17.75 6.59 19.84
CA GLU A 227 -17.22 7.41 20.93
C GLU A 227 -16.26 6.59 21.80
N GLU A 228 -16.66 5.39 22.22
CA GLU A 228 -15.81 4.47 22.99
C GLU A 228 -14.54 4.10 22.25
N ILE A 229 -14.66 3.82 20.95
CA ILE A 229 -13.54 3.46 20.10
C ILE A 229 -12.59 4.63 19.93
N SER A 230 -13.11 5.83 19.67
CA SER A 230 -12.30 7.04 19.52
C SER A 230 -11.51 7.33 20.78
N ALA A 231 -12.15 7.33 21.95
CA ALA A 231 -11.50 7.54 23.24
C ALA A 231 -10.42 6.48 23.52
N THR A 232 -10.72 5.21 23.25
CA THR A 232 -9.77 4.11 23.45
C THR A 232 -8.54 4.24 22.53
N LEU A 233 -8.75 4.57 21.25
CA LEU A 233 -7.63 4.71 20.31
C LEU A 233 -6.77 5.95 20.63
N MET A 234 -7.36 7.05 21.08
CA MET A 234 -6.62 8.23 21.52
C MET A 234 -5.72 7.91 22.71
N ALA A 235 -6.26 7.23 23.73
CA ALA A 235 -5.49 6.82 24.89
C ALA A 235 -4.34 5.86 24.54
N ILE A 236 -4.58 4.87 23.68
CA ILE A 236 -3.54 3.97 23.18
C ILE A 236 -2.49 4.72 22.37
N ASN A 237 -2.90 5.65 21.53
CA ASN A 237 -2.01 6.46 20.72
C ASN A 237 -1.04 7.27 21.59
N GLU A 238 -1.56 7.96 22.58
CA GLU A 238 -0.78 8.78 23.49
C GLU A 238 0.19 7.94 24.34
N ALA A 239 -0.30 6.85 24.90
CA ALA A 239 0.49 6.00 25.79
C ALA A 239 1.51 5.12 25.08
N ARG A 240 1.16 4.58 23.91
CA ARG A 240 1.91 3.47 23.28
C ARG A 240 2.47 3.77 21.89
N CYS A 241 2.00 4.77 21.15
CA CYS A 241 2.60 5.17 19.88
C CYS A 241 3.80 6.10 20.12
N LYS A 242 4.92 5.82 19.45
CA LYS A 242 6.16 6.62 19.59
C LYS A 242 6.70 7.00 18.19
N PRO A 243 6.63 8.27 17.80
CA PRO A 243 5.82 9.34 18.40
C PRO A 243 4.31 9.08 18.21
N PRO A 244 3.41 9.70 18.98
CA PRO A 244 1.97 9.56 18.76
C PRO A 244 1.56 10.15 17.40
N LEU A 245 0.43 9.67 16.85
CA LEU A 245 -0.23 10.27 15.69
C LEU A 245 -0.99 11.51 16.11
N ASP A 246 -1.26 12.40 15.17
CA ASP A 246 -2.16 13.54 15.41
C ASP A 246 -3.59 13.07 15.69
N ALA A 247 -4.33 13.78 16.53
CA ALA A 247 -5.72 13.44 16.86
C ALA A 247 -6.60 13.34 15.62
N SER A 248 -6.39 14.21 14.62
CA SER A 248 -7.08 14.17 13.33
C SER A 248 -6.85 12.86 12.54
N ASP A 249 -5.71 12.22 12.72
CA ASP A 249 -5.44 10.92 12.06
C ASP A 249 -6.17 9.78 12.76
N ILE A 250 -6.33 9.86 14.09
CA ILE A 250 -7.17 8.90 14.83
C ILE A 250 -8.63 9.03 14.40
N GLU A 251 -9.15 10.24 14.29
CA GLU A 251 -10.52 10.49 13.81
C GLU A 251 -10.73 9.95 12.40
N LYS A 252 -9.77 10.15 11.48
CA LYS A 252 -9.81 9.57 10.14
C LYS A 252 -9.83 8.03 10.16
N ILE A 253 -9.07 7.41 11.06
CA ILE A 253 -9.06 5.94 11.23
C ILE A 253 -10.45 5.48 11.64
N VAL A 254 -11.02 6.06 12.71
CA VAL A 254 -12.34 5.69 13.23
C VAL A 254 -13.42 5.89 12.17
N TRP A 255 -13.47 7.04 11.53
CA TRP A 255 -14.42 7.33 10.46
C TRP A 255 -14.27 6.38 9.26
N SER A 256 -13.04 6.09 8.86
CA SER A 256 -12.80 5.18 7.73
C SER A 256 -13.29 3.75 8.00
N VAL A 257 -13.11 3.27 9.22
CA VAL A 257 -13.50 1.89 9.61
C VAL A 257 -15.00 1.81 9.90
N SER A 258 -15.62 2.84 10.50
CA SER A 258 -17.06 2.88 10.82
C SER A 258 -17.97 2.67 9.61
N ARG A 259 -17.53 3.06 8.40
CA ARG A 259 -18.29 2.88 7.16
C ARG A 259 -18.48 1.42 6.73
N TYR A 260 -17.82 0.49 7.37
CA TYR A 260 -17.86 -0.95 7.06
C TYR A 260 -18.52 -1.78 8.18
N HIS A 261 -18.99 -1.12 9.23
CA HIS A 261 -19.65 -1.69 10.40
C HIS A 261 -20.93 -0.96 10.73
#